data_bb3d2eeba67bfc228429d75e64d333b4
#
_entry.id   bb3d2eeba67bfc228429d75e64d333b4
#
_cell.length_a   1.000
_cell.length_b   1.000
_cell.length_c   1.000
_cell.angle_alpha   90.00
_cell.angle_beta   90.00
_cell.angle_gamma   90.00
#
_symmetry.space_group_name_H-M   'P 1'
#
loop_
_entity.id
_entity.type
_entity.pdbx_description
1 polymer ?
#
loop_
_entity_poly.entity_id
_entity_poly.type
_entity_poly.pdbx_seq_one_letter_code
_entity_poly.pdbx_strand_id
1 'polypeptide(L)'
;MRRGVAVFGLLVLLLAGCRPASRAAPAPTAVPVRPGWQPVSLPVPPGAPGRLALRDATACAGRWFVVGTVVDAAGGTRPAAWSSSDAITWTALRPVPRSPYGEENLLTAAGCRDGRLAAVGGKSGGVHGNPRISTWRAAEDGSLVEVPAEFEVFGGADAVNVGRIAGGPRGWLISGNRATGAAAWVSPDGAEFALVSAVPGLAADGAGRPWVADGVGTPSGWLLVGSMLPVGRTAGQPVVWTSADGRSWRRAVLPGVDGGADLQRVVRVGERTVAVGRRGDRLAAWVEEGGRWRSGGGFGAGARAVSGLAAVAGGLLAVPAEGPTGWWSRDGDAWSPVALPVAVPGGAERSVAVAGSGDVALLVVDDGSQVRLWSARGPWGPA
;
A
#
# COMPACT_ATOMS: atom_id res chain seq x y z
N MET A 1 83.82 -42.49 24.19
CA MET A 1 83.81 -41.06 24.28
C MET A 1 82.85 -40.52 23.19
N ARG A 2 81.64 -40.23 23.52
CA ARG A 2 80.73 -39.45 22.64
C ARG A 2 79.93 -38.53 23.56
N ARG A 3 80.12 -37.24 23.40
CA ARG A 3 79.44 -36.16 24.17
C ARG A 3 78.03 -35.96 23.56
N GLY A 4 77.00 -36.04 24.40
CA GLY A 4 75.64 -35.65 24.05
C GLY A 4 75.43 -34.17 24.36
N VAL A 5 74.89 -33.46 23.39
CA VAL A 5 74.47 -32.03 23.53
C VAL A 5 72.98 -32.05 23.79
N ALA A 6 72.54 -31.54 24.94
CA ALA A 6 71.13 -31.30 25.27
C ALA A 6 70.69 -29.93 24.73
N VAL A 7 69.68 -29.91 23.86
CA VAL A 7 69.06 -28.69 23.38
C VAL A 7 67.82 -28.42 24.25
N PHE A 8 67.81 -27.33 25.02
CA PHE A 8 66.66 -26.83 25.75
C PHE A 8 65.79 -26.00 24.81
N GLY A 9 64.64 -26.54 24.47
CA GLY A 9 63.60 -25.82 23.72
C GLY A 9 62.79 -24.88 24.65
N LEU A 10 62.83 -23.60 24.41
CA LEU A 10 62.06 -22.59 25.13
C LEU A 10 60.66 -22.52 24.52
N LEU A 11 59.65 -23.00 25.24
CA LEU A 11 58.23 -22.94 24.81
C LEU A 11 57.64 -21.59 25.23
N VAL A 12 57.47 -20.66 24.27
CA VAL A 12 56.81 -19.38 24.48
C VAL A 12 55.28 -19.58 24.34
N LEU A 13 54.54 -19.57 25.46
CA LEU A 13 53.11 -19.53 25.51
C LEU A 13 52.59 -18.12 25.13
N LEU A 14 52.07 -17.98 23.93
CA LEU A 14 51.29 -16.79 23.52
C LEU A 14 49.88 -16.88 24.16
N LEU A 15 49.66 -16.13 25.22
CA LEU A 15 48.34 -15.85 25.78
C LEU A 15 47.56 -14.92 24.86
N ALA A 16 46.78 -15.46 23.96
CA ALA A 16 45.80 -14.70 23.18
C ALA A 16 44.67 -14.24 24.13
N GLY A 17 44.75 -13.02 24.63
CA GLY A 17 43.68 -12.41 25.40
C GLY A 17 42.44 -12.18 24.55
N CYS A 18 41.39 -12.96 24.79
CA CYS A 18 40.05 -12.67 24.29
C CYS A 18 39.59 -11.31 24.84
N ARG A 19 39.66 -10.24 24.03
CA ARG A 19 38.94 -8.99 24.33
C ARG A 19 37.44 -9.28 24.22
N PRO A 20 36.66 -9.02 25.30
CA PRO A 20 35.22 -9.09 25.19
C PRO A 20 34.77 -8.09 24.12
N ALA A 21 34.01 -8.57 23.12
CA ALA A 21 33.36 -7.69 22.15
C ALA A 21 32.50 -6.69 22.93
N SER A 22 32.88 -5.42 22.89
CA SER A 22 32.09 -4.34 23.48
C SER A 22 30.73 -4.36 22.83
N ARG A 23 29.67 -4.77 23.55
CA ARG A 23 28.30 -4.62 23.10
C ARG A 23 28.08 -3.13 22.91
N ALA A 24 27.92 -2.70 21.66
CA ALA A 24 27.51 -1.34 21.35
C ALA A 24 26.22 -1.06 22.16
N ALA A 25 26.22 0.04 22.90
CA ALA A 25 25.02 0.48 23.61
C ALA A 25 23.88 0.61 22.58
N PRO A 26 22.66 0.17 22.91
CA PRO A 26 21.53 0.35 22.00
C PRO A 26 21.41 1.84 21.66
N ALA A 27 21.30 2.13 20.37
CA ALA A 27 21.09 3.50 19.92
C ALA A 27 19.87 4.09 20.65
N PRO A 28 19.93 5.36 21.08
CA PRO A 28 18.80 5.98 21.77
C PRO A 28 17.55 5.88 20.90
N THR A 29 16.47 5.37 21.48
CA THR A 29 15.19 5.24 20.78
C THR A 29 14.70 6.66 20.48
N ALA A 30 14.57 7.01 19.21
CA ALA A 30 14.08 8.33 18.81
C ALA A 30 12.67 8.56 19.41
N VAL A 31 12.47 9.74 20.00
CA VAL A 31 11.17 10.12 20.56
C VAL A 31 10.19 10.33 19.38
N PRO A 32 9.01 9.70 19.40
CA PRO A 32 8.04 9.87 18.34
C PRO A 32 7.54 11.31 18.24
N VAL A 33 7.51 11.83 17.02
CA VAL A 33 6.81 13.08 16.70
C VAL A 33 5.32 12.90 17.01
N ARG A 34 4.68 13.93 17.55
CA ARG A 34 3.26 13.91 17.94
C ARG A 34 2.48 14.95 17.14
N PRO A 35 1.96 14.58 15.96
CA PRO A 35 1.05 15.47 15.23
C PRO A 35 -0.23 15.73 16.04
N GLY A 36 -0.85 16.87 15.79
CA GLY A 36 -2.11 17.23 16.43
C GLY A 36 -3.30 16.48 15.81
N TRP A 37 -3.42 15.19 16.07
CA TRP A 37 -4.52 14.36 15.57
C TRP A 37 -5.86 14.84 16.16
N GLN A 38 -6.81 15.17 15.29
CA GLN A 38 -8.18 15.55 15.63
C GLN A 38 -9.13 14.45 15.15
N PRO A 39 -10.05 13.97 16.00
CA PRO A 39 -11.05 13.00 15.58
C PRO A 39 -11.98 13.61 14.54
N VAL A 40 -12.38 12.80 13.57
CA VAL A 40 -13.27 13.17 12.48
C VAL A 40 -14.49 12.25 12.49
N SER A 41 -15.66 12.84 12.32
CA SER A 41 -16.92 12.09 12.20
C SER A 41 -17.43 12.12 10.78
N LEU A 42 -17.89 10.98 10.30
CA LEU A 42 -18.58 10.87 9.01
C LEU A 42 -20.09 10.97 9.22
N PRO A 43 -20.84 11.72 8.37
CA PRO A 43 -22.28 11.67 8.39
C PRO A 43 -22.81 10.29 8.02
N VAL A 44 -23.92 9.89 8.60
CA VAL A 44 -24.57 8.61 8.29
C VAL A 44 -24.99 8.62 6.82
N PRO A 45 -24.61 7.62 6.02
CA PRO A 45 -25.04 7.54 4.63
C PRO A 45 -26.55 7.27 4.54
N PRO A 46 -27.21 7.71 3.46
CA PRO A 46 -28.63 7.41 3.24
C PRO A 46 -28.91 5.90 3.25
N GLY A 47 -30.11 5.49 3.70
CA GLY A 47 -30.57 4.10 3.73
C GLY A 47 -30.68 3.53 5.15
N ALA A 48 -30.84 2.22 5.27
CA ALA A 48 -30.98 1.51 6.54
C ALA A 48 -29.77 1.75 7.47
N PRO A 49 -29.99 1.86 8.79
CA PRO A 49 -28.89 2.01 9.74
C PRO A 49 -27.99 0.77 9.76
N GLY A 50 -26.74 0.95 10.15
CA GLY A 50 -25.77 -0.12 10.28
C GLY A 50 -24.40 0.39 10.73
N ARG A 51 -23.49 -0.54 10.95
CA ARG A 51 -22.09 -0.25 11.30
C ARG A 51 -21.32 0.13 10.03
N LEU A 52 -20.52 1.17 10.13
CA LEU A 52 -19.57 1.48 9.07
C LEU A 52 -18.41 0.47 9.07
N ALA A 53 -17.97 0.08 7.89
CA ALA A 53 -16.73 -0.65 7.67
C ALA A 53 -15.96 0.03 6.54
N LEU A 54 -14.92 0.78 6.89
CA LEU A 54 -14.13 1.56 5.94
C LEU A 54 -12.92 0.77 5.46
N ARG A 55 -12.54 0.95 4.21
CA ARG A 55 -11.47 0.15 3.59
C ARG A 55 -10.35 0.97 2.98
N ASP A 56 -10.66 2.14 2.42
CA ASP A 56 -9.62 2.94 1.79
C ASP A 56 -9.93 4.44 1.84
N ALA A 57 -8.88 5.25 1.67
CA ALA A 57 -8.95 6.69 1.60
C ALA A 57 -7.96 7.21 0.56
N THR A 58 -8.33 8.30 -0.12
CA THR A 58 -7.48 8.93 -1.12
C THR A 58 -7.71 10.44 -1.16
N ALA A 59 -6.74 11.19 -1.68
CA ALA A 59 -6.85 12.63 -1.87
C ALA A 59 -6.13 13.09 -3.14
N CYS A 60 -6.73 14.01 -3.87
CA CYS A 60 -6.09 14.73 -4.97
C CYS A 60 -6.83 16.04 -5.28
N ALA A 61 -6.14 17.00 -5.86
CA ALA A 61 -6.70 18.29 -6.30
C ALA A 61 -7.60 18.96 -5.23
N GLY A 62 -7.15 18.92 -3.95
CA GLY A 62 -7.88 19.50 -2.83
C GLY A 62 -9.16 18.76 -2.42
N ARG A 63 -9.41 17.58 -2.95
CA ARG A 63 -10.55 16.74 -2.58
C ARG A 63 -10.07 15.48 -1.85
N TRP A 64 -10.86 15.07 -0.86
CA TRP A 64 -10.61 13.88 -0.05
C TRP A 64 -11.78 12.93 -0.21
N PHE A 65 -11.48 11.63 -0.19
CA PHE A 65 -12.49 10.59 -0.31
C PHE A 65 -12.18 9.45 0.65
N VAL A 66 -13.24 8.87 1.21
CA VAL A 66 -13.21 7.66 2.03
C VAL A 66 -14.25 6.71 1.45
N VAL A 67 -13.92 5.43 1.37
CA VAL A 67 -14.81 4.40 0.83
C VAL A 67 -14.90 3.20 1.76
N GLY A 68 -16.00 2.49 1.67
CA GLY A 68 -16.27 1.27 2.43
C GLY A 68 -17.69 0.77 2.23
N THR A 69 -18.30 0.33 3.30
CA THR A 69 -19.67 -0.21 3.32
C THR A 69 -20.37 0.14 4.63
N VAL A 70 -21.70 0.06 4.60
CA VAL A 70 -22.53 -0.08 5.81
C VAL A 70 -22.90 -1.53 5.96
N VAL A 71 -22.69 -2.10 7.14
CA VAL A 71 -23.04 -3.48 7.48
C VAL A 71 -24.28 -3.42 8.37
N ASP A 72 -25.37 -4.03 7.95
CA ASP A 72 -26.60 -4.11 8.74
C ASP A 72 -26.51 -5.16 9.86
N ALA A 73 -27.55 -5.27 10.68
CA ALA A 73 -27.60 -6.22 11.78
C ALA A 73 -27.63 -7.70 11.35
N ALA A 74 -28.01 -7.98 10.11
CA ALA A 74 -28.01 -9.33 9.54
C ALA A 74 -26.68 -9.67 8.83
N GLY A 75 -25.74 -8.73 8.77
CA GLY A 75 -24.47 -8.88 8.06
C GLY A 75 -24.54 -8.52 6.58
N GLY A 76 -25.69 -8.03 6.10
CA GLY A 76 -25.83 -7.48 4.75
C GLY A 76 -24.99 -6.21 4.59
N THR A 77 -24.46 -6.00 3.38
CA THR A 77 -23.62 -4.84 3.09
C THR A 77 -24.27 -3.94 2.04
N ARG A 78 -23.97 -2.64 2.08
CA ARG A 78 -24.30 -1.69 1.01
C ARG A 78 -23.15 -0.69 0.83
N PRO A 79 -22.83 -0.28 -0.40
CA PRO A 79 -21.70 0.61 -0.66
C PRO A 79 -21.87 1.95 0.04
N ALA A 80 -20.75 2.50 0.52
CA ALA A 80 -20.71 3.79 1.17
C ALA A 80 -19.44 4.55 0.80
N ALA A 81 -19.58 5.85 0.54
CA ALA A 81 -18.46 6.73 0.26
C ALA A 81 -18.74 8.14 0.75
N TRP A 82 -17.70 8.88 1.03
CA TRP A 82 -17.75 10.26 1.49
C TRP A 82 -16.72 11.11 0.77
N SER A 83 -17.01 12.39 0.65
CA SER A 83 -16.07 13.38 0.14
C SER A 83 -15.94 14.57 1.09
N SER A 84 -14.78 15.22 1.06
CA SER A 84 -14.47 16.42 1.82
C SER A 84 -13.56 17.33 1.00
N SER A 85 -13.58 18.64 1.28
CA SER A 85 -12.62 19.62 0.76
C SER A 85 -11.53 19.97 1.76
N ASP A 86 -11.68 19.61 3.03
CA ASP A 86 -10.80 20.03 4.13
C ASP A 86 -10.31 18.89 5.04
N ALA A 87 -10.73 17.63 4.76
CA ALA A 87 -10.52 16.43 5.58
C ALA A 87 -11.15 16.49 6.99
N ILE A 88 -12.05 17.44 7.24
CA ILE A 88 -12.72 17.67 8.54
C ILE A 88 -14.24 17.55 8.36
N THR A 89 -14.77 18.30 7.41
CA THR A 89 -16.20 18.34 7.09
C THR A 89 -16.50 17.41 5.94
N TRP A 90 -17.38 16.43 6.15
CA TRP A 90 -17.63 15.36 5.20
C TRP A 90 -19.08 15.35 4.72
N THR A 91 -19.25 15.01 3.46
CA THR A 91 -20.55 14.76 2.83
C THR A 91 -20.61 13.32 2.33
N ALA A 92 -21.66 12.60 2.71
CA ALA A 92 -21.91 11.27 2.17
C ALA A 92 -22.28 11.37 0.69
N LEU A 93 -21.62 10.60 -0.16
CA LEU A 93 -21.99 10.44 -1.56
C LEU A 93 -23.20 9.51 -1.67
N ARG A 94 -24.02 9.71 -2.68
CA ARG A 94 -25.17 8.86 -2.97
C ARG A 94 -24.73 7.72 -3.90
N PRO A 95 -24.59 6.46 -3.42
CA PRO A 95 -24.36 5.33 -4.30
C PRO A 95 -25.54 5.09 -5.24
N VAL A 96 -25.24 4.78 -6.50
CA VAL A 96 -26.21 4.40 -7.52
C VAL A 96 -25.81 3.05 -8.10
N PRO A 97 -26.21 1.94 -7.46
CA PRO A 97 -25.95 0.60 -7.98
C PRO A 97 -26.69 0.38 -9.30
N ARG A 98 -26.13 -0.45 -10.14
CA ARG A 98 -26.66 -0.83 -11.45
C ARG A 98 -26.84 -2.34 -11.60
N SER A 99 -26.46 -3.10 -10.58
CA SER A 99 -26.60 -4.55 -10.52
C SER A 99 -27.05 -4.98 -9.12
N PRO A 100 -27.67 -6.16 -8.97
CA PRO A 100 -27.98 -6.72 -7.65
C PRO A 100 -26.74 -6.90 -6.77
N TYR A 101 -25.59 -7.20 -7.37
CA TYR A 101 -24.33 -7.30 -6.64
C TYR A 101 -23.82 -5.92 -6.19
N GLY A 102 -24.06 -4.88 -7.01
CA GLY A 102 -23.71 -3.50 -6.67
C GLY A 102 -24.45 -2.98 -5.45
N GLU A 103 -25.71 -3.39 -5.25
CA GLU A 103 -26.49 -3.02 -4.07
C GLU A 103 -25.82 -3.49 -2.77
N GLU A 104 -25.06 -4.59 -2.84
CA GLU A 104 -24.39 -5.20 -1.70
C GLU A 104 -22.87 -5.05 -1.71
N ASN A 105 -22.30 -4.21 -2.59
CA ASN A 105 -20.87 -4.06 -2.71
C ASN A 105 -20.23 -3.52 -1.42
N LEU A 106 -19.09 -4.10 -1.06
CA LEU A 106 -18.09 -3.49 -0.20
C LEU A 106 -17.08 -2.78 -1.11
N LEU A 107 -16.94 -1.46 -0.98
CA LEU A 107 -15.90 -0.70 -1.70
C LEU A 107 -14.55 -0.92 -1.00
N THR A 108 -13.60 -1.48 -1.72
CA THR A 108 -12.33 -1.96 -1.16
C THR A 108 -11.13 -1.08 -1.47
N ALA A 109 -11.19 -0.31 -2.56
CA ALA A 109 -10.10 0.56 -2.99
C ALA A 109 -10.63 1.86 -3.59
N ALA A 110 -9.92 2.96 -3.36
CA ALA A 110 -10.23 4.28 -3.84
C ALA A 110 -9.05 4.90 -4.58
N GLY A 111 -9.30 5.44 -5.76
CA GLY A 111 -8.37 6.25 -6.52
C GLY A 111 -8.94 7.65 -6.77
N CYS A 112 -8.04 8.61 -6.91
CA CYS A 112 -8.43 9.99 -7.21
C CYS A 112 -7.67 10.50 -8.43
N ARG A 113 -8.41 11.19 -9.32
CA ARG A 113 -7.86 11.88 -10.49
C ARG A 113 -8.64 13.16 -10.72
N ASP A 114 -7.95 14.29 -10.81
CA ASP A 114 -8.54 15.60 -11.11
C ASP A 114 -9.73 15.93 -10.16
N GLY A 115 -9.60 15.58 -8.86
CA GLY A 115 -10.65 15.77 -7.87
C GLY A 115 -11.87 14.85 -8.00
N ARG A 116 -11.79 13.83 -8.84
CA ARG A 116 -12.86 12.82 -9.04
C ARG A 116 -12.46 11.48 -8.42
N LEU A 117 -13.43 10.81 -7.80
CA LEU A 117 -13.28 9.48 -7.22
C LEU A 117 -13.58 8.41 -8.27
N ALA A 118 -12.75 7.38 -8.33
CA ALA A 118 -13.15 6.05 -8.77
C ALA A 118 -12.81 5.03 -7.69
N ALA A 119 -13.61 3.97 -7.58
CA ALA A 119 -13.44 2.94 -6.58
C ALA A 119 -13.62 1.55 -7.19
N VAL A 120 -13.05 0.56 -6.53
CA VAL A 120 -13.30 -0.86 -6.77
C VAL A 120 -14.16 -1.38 -5.63
N GLY A 121 -15.20 -2.12 -5.97
CA GLY A 121 -16.05 -2.79 -5.00
C GLY A 121 -16.28 -4.25 -5.38
N GLY A 122 -16.71 -5.03 -4.40
CA GLY A 122 -17.02 -6.42 -4.63
C GLY A 122 -18.05 -6.94 -3.63
N LYS A 123 -18.79 -7.95 -4.04
CA LYS A 123 -19.65 -8.76 -3.17
C LYS A 123 -19.16 -10.20 -3.25
N SER A 124 -18.85 -10.76 -2.10
CA SER A 124 -18.57 -12.19 -1.99
C SER A 124 -19.86 -12.98 -2.14
N GLY A 125 -19.80 -14.09 -2.87
CA GLY A 125 -20.95 -14.93 -3.14
C GLY A 125 -21.04 -15.34 -4.61
N GLY A 126 -22.13 -16.01 -4.97
CA GLY A 126 -22.31 -16.62 -6.28
C GLY A 126 -21.79 -18.05 -6.30
N VAL A 127 -21.96 -18.71 -7.44
CA VAL A 127 -21.48 -20.10 -7.65
C VAL A 127 -19.98 -20.12 -7.45
N HIS A 128 -19.48 -21.00 -6.58
CA HIS A 128 -18.08 -21.16 -6.19
C HIS A 128 -17.48 -20.04 -5.30
N GLY A 129 -18.29 -19.14 -4.72
CA GLY A 129 -17.82 -18.13 -3.77
C GLY A 129 -16.92 -17.02 -4.37
N ASN A 130 -16.77 -16.97 -5.69
CA ASN A 130 -15.98 -15.94 -6.34
C ASN A 130 -16.62 -14.55 -6.17
N PRO A 131 -15.83 -13.53 -5.78
CA PRO A 131 -16.37 -12.18 -5.65
C PRO A 131 -16.84 -11.63 -7.00
N ARG A 132 -17.97 -10.95 -6.97
CA ARG A 132 -18.47 -10.14 -8.09
C ARG A 132 -17.93 -8.75 -7.93
N ILE A 133 -16.96 -8.40 -8.77
CA ILE A 133 -16.28 -7.11 -8.75
C ILE A 133 -16.98 -6.18 -9.74
N SER A 134 -17.19 -4.95 -9.30
CA SER A 134 -17.56 -3.82 -10.15
C SER A 134 -16.72 -2.59 -9.81
N THR A 135 -16.66 -1.66 -10.73
CA THR A 135 -16.04 -0.36 -10.51
C THR A 135 -17.10 0.69 -10.26
N TRP A 136 -16.72 1.75 -9.60
CA TRP A 136 -17.58 2.86 -9.24
C TRP A 136 -16.90 4.17 -9.60
N ARG A 137 -17.65 5.13 -10.13
CA ARG A 137 -17.12 6.45 -10.46
C ARG A 137 -18.02 7.57 -9.98
N ALA A 138 -17.41 8.68 -9.54
CA ALA A 138 -18.15 9.89 -9.22
C ALA A 138 -18.74 10.49 -10.51
N ALA A 139 -20.02 10.81 -10.46
CA ALA A 139 -20.73 11.55 -11.48
C ALA A 139 -20.75 13.05 -11.16
N GLU A 140 -21.15 13.87 -12.12
CA GLU A 140 -21.18 15.33 -11.99
C GLU A 140 -22.22 15.82 -10.97
N ASP A 141 -23.28 15.05 -10.76
CA ASP A 141 -24.32 15.32 -9.75
C ASP A 141 -23.90 14.95 -8.32
N GLY A 142 -22.63 14.56 -8.11
CA GLY A 142 -22.09 14.14 -6.82
C GLY A 142 -22.47 12.74 -6.38
N SER A 143 -23.14 11.96 -7.25
CA SER A 143 -23.39 10.54 -6.99
C SER A 143 -22.17 9.69 -7.29
N LEU A 144 -22.13 8.50 -6.71
CA LEU A 144 -21.15 7.45 -7.00
C LEU A 144 -21.87 6.31 -7.74
N VAL A 145 -21.63 6.20 -9.04
CA VAL A 145 -22.37 5.30 -9.93
C VAL A 145 -21.58 4.04 -10.17
N GLU A 146 -22.21 2.89 -9.98
CA GLU A 146 -21.65 1.60 -10.37
C GLU A 146 -21.48 1.50 -11.88
N VAL A 147 -20.38 0.92 -12.30
CA VAL A 147 -20.12 0.46 -13.66
C VAL A 147 -19.98 -1.06 -13.62
N PRO A 148 -21.05 -1.80 -13.89
CA PRO A 148 -21.00 -3.25 -13.98
C PRO A 148 -20.04 -3.67 -15.09
N ALA A 149 -19.33 -4.77 -14.87
CA ALA A 149 -18.45 -5.35 -15.87
C ALA A 149 -18.84 -6.81 -16.13
N GLU A 150 -18.52 -7.28 -17.33
CA GLU A 150 -18.62 -8.71 -17.63
C GLU A 150 -17.73 -9.49 -16.65
N PHE A 151 -18.21 -10.68 -16.28
CA PHE A 151 -17.57 -11.48 -15.23
C PHE A 151 -16.09 -11.75 -15.51
N GLU A 152 -15.73 -12.02 -16.76
CA GLU A 152 -14.41 -12.37 -17.22
C GLU A 152 -13.39 -11.23 -17.06
N VAL A 153 -13.86 -9.98 -17.01
CA VAL A 153 -12.98 -8.81 -16.85
C VAL A 153 -12.24 -8.88 -15.51
N PHE A 154 -12.96 -9.17 -14.43
CA PHE A 154 -12.37 -9.23 -13.08
C PHE A 154 -12.34 -10.65 -12.51
N GLY A 155 -13.20 -11.54 -12.98
CA GLY A 155 -13.35 -12.94 -12.58
C GLY A 155 -12.72 -13.92 -13.56
N GLY A 156 -13.40 -15.08 -13.74
CA GLY A 156 -12.96 -16.17 -14.61
C GLY A 156 -11.98 -17.13 -13.95
N ALA A 157 -11.55 -18.14 -14.71
CA ALA A 157 -10.73 -19.26 -14.20
C ALA A 157 -9.36 -18.80 -13.65
N ASP A 158 -8.79 -17.75 -14.23
CA ASP A 158 -7.47 -17.21 -13.84
C ASP A 158 -7.55 -16.12 -12.75
N ALA A 159 -8.72 -15.82 -12.19
CA ALA A 159 -8.88 -14.78 -11.19
C ALA A 159 -8.09 -15.11 -9.90
N VAL A 160 -7.31 -14.14 -9.42
CA VAL A 160 -6.59 -14.24 -8.16
C VAL A 160 -7.00 -13.09 -7.25
N ASN A 161 -6.73 -11.84 -7.64
CA ASN A 161 -7.21 -10.68 -6.91
C ASN A 161 -7.27 -9.45 -7.81
N VAL A 162 -8.22 -8.56 -7.49
CA VAL A 162 -8.29 -7.18 -7.98
C VAL A 162 -7.90 -6.30 -6.81
N GLY A 163 -6.87 -5.50 -7.00
CA GLY A 163 -6.23 -4.75 -5.92
C GLY A 163 -6.60 -3.28 -5.90
N ARG A 164 -5.59 -2.42 -5.93
CA ARG A 164 -5.75 -0.97 -5.76
C ARG A 164 -6.02 -0.27 -7.09
N ILE A 165 -6.68 0.88 -7.01
CA ILE A 165 -6.96 1.74 -8.17
C ILE A 165 -6.19 3.05 -8.05
N ALA A 166 -5.59 3.51 -9.13
CA ALA A 166 -4.87 4.76 -9.23
C ALA A 166 -5.34 5.59 -10.42
N GLY A 167 -5.42 6.90 -10.22
CA GLY A 167 -5.55 7.87 -11.31
C GLY A 167 -4.19 8.28 -11.85
N GLY A 168 -4.13 8.59 -13.13
CA GLY A 168 -2.91 9.07 -13.80
C GLY A 168 -3.22 9.88 -15.05
N PRO A 169 -2.21 10.44 -15.73
CA PRO A 169 -2.45 11.33 -16.87
C PRO A 169 -3.15 10.62 -18.03
N ARG A 170 -3.10 9.30 -18.09
CA ARG A 170 -3.72 8.49 -19.14
C ARG A 170 -5.05 7.84 -18.76
N GLY A 171 -5.66 8.24 -17.66
CA GLY A 171 -6.91 7.65 -17.16
C GLY A 171 -6.73 6.97 -15.82
N TRP A 172 -7.19 5.74 -15.72
CA TRP A 172 -7.24 4.95 -14.51
C TRP A 172 -6.57 3.60 -14.71
N LEU A 173 -5.97 3.09 -13.65
CA LEU A 173 -5.35 1.78 -13.63
C LEU A 173 -5.72 1.07 -12.32
N ILE A 174 -6.15 -0.18 -12.44
CA ILE A 174 -6.30 -1.10 -11.32
C ILE A 174 -5.14 -2.09 -11.37
N SER A 175 -4.47 -2.28 -10.26
CA SER A 175 -3.41 -3.29 -10.09
C SER A 175 -3.98 -4.57 -9.52
N GLY A 176 -3.41 -5.72 -9.86
CA GLY A 176 -3.80 -7.00 -9.28
C GLY A 176 -3.07 -8.18 -9.92
N ASN A 177 -3.61 -9.37 -9.71
CA ASN A 177 -2.92 -10.60 -10.12
C ASN A 177 -3.89 -11.61 -10.72
N ARG A 178 -3.38 -12.38 -11.68
CA ARG A 178 -4.03 -13.51 -12.31
C ARG A 178 -3.19 -14.79 -12.08
N ALA A 179 -3.73 -15.93 -12.37
CA ALA A 179 -2.98 -17.18 -12.30
C ALA A 179 -1.72 -17.14 -13.17
N THR A 180 -1.74 -16.38 -14.25
CA THR A 180 -0.61 -16.17 -15.18
C THR A 180 0.47 -15.22 -14.66
N GLY A 181 0.27 -14.52 -13.54
CA GLY A 181 1.21 -13.57 -12.95
C GLY A 181 0.56 -12.23 -12.57
N ALA A 182 1.33 -11.16 -12.66
CA ALA A 182 0.86 -9.80 -12.45
C ALA A 182 -0.17 -9.40 -13.53
N ALA A 183 -1.10 -8.51 -13.16
CA ALA A 183 -2.13 -8.01 -14.05
C ALA A 183 -2.42 -6.53 -13.79
N ALA A 184 -2.94 -5.85 -14.80
CA ALA A 184 -3.48 -4.51 -14.71
C ALA A 184 -4.81 -4.44 -15.47
N TRP A 185 -5.67 -3.54 -15.04
CA TRP A 185 -6.86 -3.14 -15.79
C TRP A 185 -6.76 -1.65 -16.04
N VAL A 186 -6.94 -1.24 -17.28
CA VAL A 186 -6.79 0.16 -17.70
C VAL A 186 -8.08 0.71 -18.26
N SER A 187 -8.37 1.97 -17.94
CA SER A 187 -9.54 2.70 -18.42
C SER A 187 -9.18 4.16 -18.69
N PRO A 188 -9.61 4.77 -19.78
CA PRO A 188 -9.39 6.19 -20.05
C PRO A 188 -10.26 7.09 -19.15
N ASP A 189 -11.44 6.65 -18.77
CA ASP A 189 -12.49 7.44 -18.11
C ASP A 189 -12.97 6.92 -16.75
N GLY A 190 -12.49 5.72 -16.32
CA GLY A 190 -12.90 5.07 -15.09
C GLY A 190 -14.23 4.32 -15.19
N ALA A 191 -14.75 4.14 -16.40
CA ALA A 191 -15.95 3.34 -16.67
C ALA A 191 -15.57 1.93 -17.11
N GLU A 192 -15.22 1.75 -18.37
CA GLU A 192 -14.85 0.44 -18.89
C GLU A 192 -13.36 0.17 -18.67
N PHE A 193 -13.06 -0.94 -18.03
CA PHE A 193 -11.70 -1.40 -17.79
C PHE A 193 -11.32 -2.58 -18.68
N ALA A 194 -10.23 -2.44 -19.41
CA ALA A 194 -9.65 -3.51 -20.20
C ALA A 194 -8.59 -4.26 -19.41
N LEU A 195 -8.74 -5.58 -19.27
CA LEU A 195 -7.74 -6.45 -18.65
C LEU A 195 -6.48 -6.55 -19.51
N VAL A 196 -5.33 -6.38 -18.87
CA VAL A 196 -4.00 -6.63 -19.41
C VAL A 196 -3.31 -7.67 -18.53
N SER A 197 -3.22 -8.89 -19.03
CA SER A 197 -2.59 -10.03 -18.34
C SER A 197 -1.94 -10.95 -19.35
N ALA A 198 -1.12 -11.88 -18.90
CA ALA A 198 -0.38 -12.84 -19.74
C ALA A 198 0.48 -12.19 -20.83
N VAL A 199 0.82 -10.91 -20.70
CA VAL A 199 1.71 -10.19 -21.62
C VAL A 199 3.15 -10.20 -21.11
N PRO A 200 4.15 -10.03 -22.01
CA PRO A 200 5.54 -9.89 -21.60
C PRO A 200 5.72 -8.82 -20.51
N GLY A 201 6.55 -9.13 -19.52
CA GLY A 201 6.78 -8.29 -18.35
C GLY A 201 5.81 -8.54 -17.20
N LEU A 202 4.52 -8.77 -17.43
CA LEU A 202 3.54 -9.11 -16.39
C LEU A 202 3.44 -10.62 -16.14
N ALA A 203 3.52 -11.42 -17.17
CA ALA A 203 3.41 -12.88 -17.05
C ALA A 203 4.56 -13.49 -16.23
N ALA A 204 4.27 -14.63 -15.60
CA ALA A 204 5.27 -15.55 -15.11
C ALA A 204 6.09 -16.09 -16.28
N ASP A 205 7.40 -16.21 -16.08
CA ASP A 205 8.34 -16.70 -17.08
C ASP A 205 9.48 -17.50 -16.43
N GLY A 206 10.53 -17.81 -17.20
CA GLY A 206 11.69 -18.54 -16.71
C GLY A 206 12.47 -17.85 -15.57
N ALA A 207 12.27 -16.56 -15.34
CA ALA A 207 12.86 -15.85 -14.20
C ALA A 207 12.07 -16.02 -12.90
N GLY A 208 10.76 -16.25 -12.98
CA GLY A 208 9.94 -16.44 -11.80
C GLY A 208 8.48 -16.01 -11.97
N ARG A 209 7.76 -15.98 -10.83
CA ARG A 209 6.35 -15.58 -10.74
C ARG A 209 6.22 -14.19 -10.14
N PRO A 210 5.80 -13.20 -10.93
CA PRO A 210 5.59 -11.83 -10.46
C PRO A 210 4.25 -11.67 -9.72
N TRP A 211 4.22 -10.74 -8.77
CA TRP A 211 3.07 -10.36 -7.96
C TRP A 211 3.04 -8.85 -7.77
N VAL A 212 2.00 -8.19 -8.26
CA VAL A 212 1.78 -6.75 -8.07
C VAL A 212 1.05 -6.50 -6.77
N ALA A 213 1.48 -5.48 -6.03
CA ALA A 213 0.88 -5.06 -4.78
C ALA A 213 0.20 -3.68 -4.87
N ASP A 214 0.77 -2.75 -5.64
CA ASP A 214 0.26 -1.37 -5.75
C ASP A 214 0.70 -0.73 -7.08
N GLY A 215 0.12 0.45 -7.40
CA GLY A 215 0.46 1.19 -8.59
C GLY A 215 0.15 2.67 -8.50
N VAL A 216 0.83 3.47 -9.31
CA VAL A 216 0.69 4.92 -9.36
C VAL A 216 0.84 5.45 -10.77
N GLY A 217 0.11 6.54 -11.08
CA GLY A 217 0.33 7.31 -12.31
C GLY A 217 1.63 8.12 -12.23
N THR A 218 2.39 8.16 -13.32
CA THR A 218 3.59 8.97 -13.49
C THR A 218 3.41 9.93 -14.67
N PRO A 219 4.22 10.99 -14.82
CA PRO A 219 4.13 11.88 -16.00
C PRO A 219 4.26 11.13 -17.33
N SER A 220 5.03 10.04 -17.35
CA SER A 220 5.28 9.23 -18.54
C SER A 220 4.29 8.05 -18.72
N GLY A 221 3.35 7.83 -17.79
CA GLY A 221 2.40 6.73 -17.86
C GLY A 221 2.12 6.10 -16.49
N TRP A 222 2.55 4.86 -16.29
CA TRP A 222 2.21 4.05 -15.13
C TRP A 222 3.44 3.38 -14.51
N LEU A 223 3.41 3.23 -13.20
CA LEU A 223 4.35 2.43 -12.45
C LEU A 223 3.58 1.48 -11.53
N LEU A 224 3.94 0.20 -11.56
CA LEU A 224 3.48 -0.81 -10.61
C LEU A 224 4.67 -1.24 -9.74
N VAL A 225 4.37 -1.69 -8.53
CA VAL A 225 5.35 -2.23 -7.58
C VAL A 225 4.87 -3.53 -6.98
N GLY A 226 5.82 -4.38 -6.59
CA GLY A 226 5.50 -5.65 -5.97
C GLY A 226 6.72 -6.53 -5.78
N SER A 227 6.55 -7.83 -5.99
CA SER A 227 7.62 -8.81 -5.85
C SER A 227 7.61 -9.82 -6.98
N MET A 228 8.71 -10.51 -7.13
CA MET A 228 8.82 -11.70 -7.95
C MET A 228 9.42 -12.82 -7.11
N LEU A 229 8.80 -13.99 -7.11
CA LEU A 229 9.40 -15.21 -6.58
C LEU A 229 10.21 -15.88 -7.69
N PRO A 230 11.57 -15.83 -7.64
CA PRO A 230 12.39 -16.44 -8.67
C PRO A 230 12.28 -17.97 -8.64
N VAL A 231 12.47 -18.61 -9.80
CA VAL A 231 12.48 -20.07 -9.89
C VAL A 231 13.52 -20.67 -8.95
N GLY A 232 13.11 -21.66 -8.17
CA GLY A 232 14.00 -22.35 -7.21
C GLY A 232 14.39 -21.55 -5.97
N ARG A 233 13.75 -20.39 -5.73
CA ARG A 233 13.95 -19.58 -4.52
C ARG A 233 12.71 -19.59 -3.64
N THR A 234 12.93 -19.39 -2.33
CA THR A 234 11.86 -19.25 -1.32
C THR A 234 11.66 -17.79 -0.89
N ALA A 235 12.57 -16.90 -1.25
CA ALA A 235 12.54 -15.49 -0.93
C ALA A 235 12.24 -14.65 -2.18
N GLY A 236 11.30 -13.72 -2.05
CA GLY A 236 10.93 -12.80 -3.12
C GLY A 236 11.98 -11.72 -3.36
N GLN A 237 11.97 -11.15 -4.56
CA GLN A 237 12.76 -9.99 -4.95
C GLN A 237 11.83 -8.82 -5.24
N PRO A 238 12.20 -7.57 -4.86
CA PRO A 238 11.39 -6.39 -5.14
C PRO A 238 11.44 -6.08 -6.63
N VAL A 239 10.30 -5.85 -7.21
CA VAL A 239 10.14 -5.62 -8.66
C VAL A 239 9.28 -4.40 -8.91
N VAL A 240 9.63 -3.66 -9.93
CA VAL A 240 8.84 -2.56 -10.49
C VAL A 240 8.51 -2.83 -11.95
N TRP A 241 7.39 -2.29 -12.40
CA TRP A 241 6.99 -2.30 -13.80
C TRP A 241 6.68 -0.89 -14.25
N THR A 242 7.12 -0.55 -15.44
CA THR A 242 6.82 0.73 -16.08
C THR A 242 6.09 0.49 -17.39
N SER A 243 5.14 1.37 -17.70
CA SER A 243 4.37 1.37 -18.94
C SER A 243 3.97 2.77 -19.34
N ALA A 244 4.14 3.11 -20.62
CA ALA A 244 3.68 4.39 -21.15
C ALA A 244 2.17 4.39 -21.45
N ASP A 245 1.60 3.24 -21.77
CA ASP A 245 0.25 3.07 -22.29
C ASP A 245 -0.68 2.21 -21.39
N GLY A 246 -0.12 1.60 -20.34
CA GLY A 246 -0.78 0.64 -19.47
C GLY A 246 -0.99 -0.75 -20.09
N ARG A 247 -0.52 -0.97 -21.32
CA ARG A 247 -0.68 -2.22 -22.09
C ARG A 247 0.63 -2.97 -22.29
N SER A 248 1.70 -2.25 -22.60
CA SER A 248 3.05 -2.77 -22.79
C SER A 248 3.88 -2.50 -21.54
N TRP A 249 4.44 -3.53 -20.92
CA TRP A 249 5.08 -3.43 -19.63
C TRP A 249 6.55 -3.85 -19.67
N ARG A 250 7.38 -3.09 -18.98
CA ARG A 250 8.79 -3.44 -18.73
C ARG A 250 8.98 -3.70 -17.26
N ARG A 251 9.46 -4.89 -16.91
CA ARG A 251 9.78 -5.31 -15.54
C ARG A 251 11.25 -5.07 -15.25
N ALA A 252 11.55 -4.62 -14.03
CA ALA A 252 12.89 -4.48 -13.49
C ALA A 252 12.96 -4.96 -12.05
N VAL A 253 13.97 -5.76 -11.73
CA VAL A 253 14.29 -6.15 -10.35
C VAL A 253 15.11 -5.03 -9.71
N LEU A 254 14.75 -4.64 -8.48
CA LEU A 254 15.46 -3.58 -7.76
C LEU A 254 16.69 -4.14 -7.04
N PRO A 255 17.76 -3.33 -6.91
CA PRO A 255 19.02 -3.77 -6.33
C PRO A 255 18.97 -3.88 -4.79
N GLY A 256 19.98 -4.56 -4.23
CA GLY A 256 20.34 -4.47 -2.83
C GLY A 256 19.51 -5.32 -1.88
N VAL A 257 19.23 -6.60 -2.22
CA VAL A 257 18.39 -7.42 -1.37
C VAL A 257 19.00 -8.81 -1.13
N ASP A 258 19.76 -8.91 -0.05
CA ASP A 258 20.06 -10.19 0.57
C ASP A 258 18.96 -10.51 1.60
N GLY A 259 18.40 -11.73 1.55
CA GLY A 259 17.42 -12.20 2.54
C GLY A 259 15.94 -11.99 2.22
N GLY A 260 15.62 -11.58 0.99
CA GLY A 260 14.24 -11.42 0.52
C GLY A 260 13.64 -10.05 0.80
N ALA A 261 12.90 -9.54 -0.18
CA ALA A 261 12.14 -8.30 -0.07
C ALA A 261 10.93 -8.30 -0.99
N ASP A 262 9.97 -7.45 -0.65
CA ASP A 262 8.80 -7.16 -1.46
C ASP A 262 8.48 -5.66 -1.39
N LEU A 263 7.84 -5.11 -2.39
CA LEU A 263 7.27 -3.77 -2.38
C LEU A 263 5.76 -3.89 -2.17
N GLN A 264 5.21 -3.07 -1.30
CA GLN A 264 3.82 -3.17 -0.88
C GLN A 264 3.00 -1.93 -1.18
N ARG A 265 3.61 -0.75 -1.15
CA ARG A 265 2.97 0.55 -1.43
C ARG A 265 3.90 1.43 -2.23
N VAL A 266 3.30 2.32 -3.01
CA VAL A 266 4.03 3.31 -3.79
C VAL A 266 3.30 4.65 -3.79
N VAL A 267 4.06 5.74 -3.72
CA VAL A 267 3.53 7.10 -3.80
C VAL A 267 4.52 8.02 -4.52
N ARG A 268 4.00 9.08 -5.13
CA ARG A 268 4.82 10.16 -5.68
C ARG A 268 4.85 11.37 -4.73
N VAL A 269 6.05 11.92 -4.54
CA VAL A 269 6.28 13.14 -3.76
C VAL A 269 7.11 14.10 -4.62
N GLY A 270 6.46 15.10 -5.20
CA GLY A 270 7.08 15.94 -6.22
C GLY A 270 7.49 15.12 -7.45
N GLU A 271 8.75 15.19 -7.81
CA GLU A 271 9.30 14.45 -8.95
C GLU A 271 9.78 13.03 -8.60
N ARG A 272 9.91 12.73 -7.30
CA ARG A 272 10.35 11.42 -6.83
C ARG A 272 9.20 10.44 -6.71
N THR A 273 9.52 9.17 -6.93
CA THR A 273 8.63 8.05 -6.61
C THR A 273 9.27 7.23 -5.49
N VAL A 274 8.51 6.94 -4.45
CA VAL A 274 8.99 6.14 -3.33
C VAL A 274 8.10 4.93 -3.15
N ALA A 275 8.71 3.76 -3.19
CA ALA A 275 8.09 2.50 -2.84
C ALA A 275 8.53 2.06 -1.45
N VAL A 276 7.62 1.50 -0.69
CA VAL A 276 7.87 0.96 0.65
C VAL A 276 7.38 -0.47 0.71
N GLY A 277 8.14 -1.30 1.38
CA GLY A 277 7.80 -2.69 1.59
C GLY A 277 8.69 -3.34 2.63
N ARG A 278 8.84 -4.65 2.60
CA ARG A 278 9.62 -5.40 3.57
C ARG A 278 11.01 -5.73 3.00
N ARG A 279 12.03 -5.64 3.85
CA ARG A 279 13.39 -6.12 3.60
C ARG A 279 13.90 -6.84 4.85
N GLY A 280 13.95 -8.17 4.78
CA GLY A 280 14.29 -8.99 5.93
C GLY A 280 13.24 -8.85 7.05
N ASP A 281 13.67 -8.40 8.22
CA ASP A 281 12.88 -8.27 9.45
C ASP A 281 12.29 -6.85 9.66
N ARG A 282 12.43 -5.94 8.70
CA ARG A 282 11.98 -4.55 8.80
C ARG A 282 11.34 -4.03 7.55
N LEU A 283 10.66 -2.91 7.68
CA LEU A 283 10.23 -2.12 6.54
C LEU A 283 11.41 -1.33 5.95
N ALA A 284 11.36 -1.09 4.64
CA ALA A 284 12.38 -0.32 3.93
C ALA A 284 11.75 0.43 2.76
N ALA A 285 12.44 1.48 2.33
CA ALA A 285 12.08 2.25 1.16
C ALA A 285 13.02 1.95 -0.02
N TRP A 286 12.51 2.21 -1.21
CA TRP A 286 13.24 2.35 -2.47
C TRP A 286 12.81 3.64 -3.13
N VAL A 287 13.79 4.42 -3.55
CA VAL A 287 13.57 5.77 -4.09
C VAL A 287 13.95 5.79 -5.57
N GLU A 288 13.03 6.28 -6.39
CA GLU A 288 13.28 6.55 -7.81
C GLU A 288 13.41 8.05 -8.00
N GLU A 289 14.49 8.46 -8.63
CA GLU A 289 14.77 9.84 -8.99
C GLU A 289 15.53 9.86 -10.33
N GLY A 290 15.03 10.64 -11.27
CA GLY A 290 15.62 10.73 -12.61
C GLY A 290 15.68 9.40 -13.39
N GLY A 291 14.71 8.52 -13.18
CA GLY A 291 14.63 7.21 -13.86
C GLY A 291 15.50 6.11 -13.23
N ARG A 292 16.12 6.37 -12.08
CA ARG A 292 17.00 5.42 -11.39
C ARG A 292 16.48 5.08 -10.01
N TRP A 293 16.41 3.80 -9.71
CA TRP A 293 16.05 3.27 -8.40
C TRP A 293 17.28 3.03 -7.54
N ARG A 294 17.19 3.41 -6.26
CA ARG A 294 18.17 3.09 -5.23
C ARG A 294 17.48 2.58 -3.97
N SER A 295 18.21 1.83 -3.16
CA SER A 295 17.76 1.49 -1.81
C SER A 295 17.72 2.75 -0.95
N GLY A 296 16.62 2.94 -0.25
CA GLY A 296 16.45 3.93 0.82
C GLY A 296 16.66 3.34 2.21
N GLY A 297 16.24 4.08 3.24
CA GLY A 297 16.38 3.70 4.63
C GLY A 297 15.44 2.59 5.07
N GLY A 298 15.84 1.88 6.14
CA GLY A 298 15.02 0.92 6.85
C GLY A 298 14.40 1.53 8.10
N PHE A 299 13.19 1.04 8.47
CA PHE A 299 12.45 1.47 9.65
C PHE A 299 11.53 0.35 10.17
N GLY A 300 10.89 0.56 11.32
CA GLY A 300 9.86 -0.34 11.83
C GLY A 300 10.33 -1.78 11.98
N ALA A 301 11.43 -2.00 12.72
CA ALA A 301 11.94 -3.34 13.00
C ALA A 301 10.84 -4.23 13.59
N GLY A 302 10.71 -5.47 13.09
CA GLY A 302 9.66 -6.41 13.46
C GLY A 302 8.31 -6.21 12.74
N ALA A 303 8.09 -5.07 12.07
CA ALA A 303 6.88 -4.85 11.28
C ALA A 303 6.90 -5.70 10.01
N ARG A 304 5.75 -6.33 9.69
CA ARG A 304 5.64 -7.29 8.60
C ARG A 304 5.05 -6.71 7.33
N ALA A 305 4.25 -5.66 7.44
CA ALA A 305 3.58 -5.04 6.30
C ALA A 305 3.32 -3.54 6.53
N VAL A 306 3.20 -2.82 5.41
CA VAL A 306 2.73 -1.44 5.33
C VAL A 306 1.30 -1.46 4.82
N SER A 307 0.36 -0.96 5.62
CA SER A 307 -1.04 -0.81 5.21
C SER A 307 -1.28 0.47 4.42
N GLY A 308 -0.63 1.57 4.81
CA GLY A 308 -0.81 2.85 4.16
C GLY A 308 0.49 3.58 3.90
N LEU A 309 0.55 4.31 2.78
CA LEU A 309 1.63 5.22 2.42
C LEU A 309 1.02 6.45 1.75
N ALA A 310 1.30 7.62 2.27
CA ALA A 310 0.78 8.87 1.73
C ALA A 310 1.86 9.94 1.62
N ALA A 311 1.74 10.81 0.62
CA ALA A 311 2.52 12.03 0.52
C ALA A 311 1.93 13.09 1.46
N VAL A 312 2.74 13.64 2.36
CA VAL A 312 2.33 14.68 3.31
C VAL A 312 3.49 15.59 3.64
N ALA A 313 3.26 16.90 3.65
CA ALA A 313 4.25 17.93 3.98
C ALA A 313 5.58 17.80 3.19
N GLY A 314 5.48 17.47 1.91
CA GLY A 314 6.65 17.28 1.04
C GLY A 314 7.50 16.05 1.34
N GLY A 315 7.01 15.15 2.21
CA GLY A 315 7.59 13.86 2.55
C GLY A 315 6.55 12.74 2.49
N LEU A 316 6.77 11.70 3.28
CA LEU A 316 6.04 10.44 3.25
C LEU A 316 5.60 10.04 4.65
N LEU A 317 4.35 9.67 4.82
CA LEU A 317 3.85 9.00 6.02
C LEU A 317 3.54 7.54 5.68
N ALA A 318 4.27 6.63 6.31
CA ALA A 318 4.04 5.19 6.23
C ALA A 318 3.35 4.69 7.51
N VAL A 319 2.28 3.93 7.36
CA VAL A 319 1.54 3.33 8.47
C VAL A 319 1.65 1.82 8.35
N PRO A 320 2.31 1.14 9.31
CA PRO A 320 2.38 -0.32 9.36
C PRO A 320 1.00 -0.96 9.52
N ALA A 321 0.92 -2.26 9.25
CA ALA A 321 -0.33 -3.03 9.38
C ALA A 321 -0.77 -3.21 10.83
N GLU A 322 0.12 -3.00 11.79
CA GLU A 322 -0.15 -3.11 13.22
C GLU A 322 0.79 -2.24 14.05
N GLY A 323 0.36 -1.87 15.26
CA GLY A 323 1.18 -1.13 16.22
C GLY A 323 0.81 0.35 16.37
N PRO A 324 1.40 1.03 17.37
CA PRO A 324 1.05 2.42 17.70
C PRO A 324 1.86 3.46 16.92
N THR A 325 2.79 3.05 16.06
CA THR A 325 3.79 3.94 15.48
C THR A 325 3.69 3.97 13.97
N GLY A 326 3.42 5.15 13.42
CA GLY A 326 3.68 5.49 12.03
C GLY A 326 5.13 5.95 11.83
N TRP A 327 5.52 6.18 10.60
CA TRP A 327 6.87 6.60 10.25
C TRP A 327 6.82 7.68 9.19
N TRP A 328 7.52 8.77 9.43
CA TRP A 328 7.63 9.86 8.47
C TRP A 328 9.05 10.00 7.95
N SER A 329 9.18 10.28 6.66
CA SER A 329 10.45 10.56 6.01
C SER A 329 10.29 11.69 5.00
N ARG A 330 11.27 12.57 4.88
CA ARG A 330 11.30 13.60 3.86
C ARG A 330 11.65 13.04 2.46
N ASP A 331 12.51 12.04 2.42
CA ASP A 331 13.21 11.60 1.20
C ASP A 331 13.24 10.09 0.99
N GLY A 332 12.75 9.30 1.97
CA GLY A 332 12.81 7.84 1.97
C GLY A 332 14.09 7.26 2.56
N ASP A 333 15.03 8.09 3.02
CA ASP A 333 16.32 7.63 3.60
C ASP A 333 16.29 7.63 5.12
N ALA A 334 15.97 8.75 5.74
CA ALA A 334 15.84 8.86 7.19
C ALA A 334 14.36 8.82 7.59
N TRP A 335 14.02 7.94 8.55
CA TRP A 335 12.66 7.75 9.03
C TRP A 335 12.54 8.08 10.50
N SER A 336 11.62 8.96 10.83
CA SER A 336 11.30 9.36 12.20
C SER A 336 9.99 8.71 12.64
N PRO A 337 9.93 8.14 13.86
CA PRO A 337 8.70 7.60 14.38
C PRO A 337 7.66 8.69 14.61
N VAL A 338 6.40 8.39 14.32
CA VAL A 338 5.23 9.27 14.49
C VAL A 338 4.23 8.55 15.39
N ALA A 339 3.82 9.19 16.48
CA ALA A 339 2.78 8.66 17.34
C ALA A 339 1.43 8.68 16.62
N LEU A 340 0.81 7.53 16.44
CA LEU A 340 -0.56 7.43 15.93
C LEU A 340 -1.57 7.72 17.05
N PRO A 341 -2.78 8.21 16.73
CA PRO A 341 -3.79 8.54 17.74
C PRO A 341 -4.37 7.29 18.43
N VAL A 342 -4.21 6.14 17.81
CA VAL A 342 -4.60 4.83 18.31
C VAL A 342 -3.63 3.78 17.76
N ALA A 343 -3.40 2.71 18.50
CA ALA A 343 -2.67 1.57 17.99
C ALA A 343 -3.48 0.91 16.86
N VAL A 344 -2.81 0.66 15.73
CA VAL A 344 -3.38 -0.10 14.63
C VAL A 344 -3.54 -1.55 15.08
N PRO A 345 -4.75 -2.10 15.05
CA PRO A 345 -4.99 -3.46 15.47
C PRO A 345 -4.56 -4.47 14.40
N GLY A 346 -3.88 -5.54 14.77
CA GLY A 346 -3.60 -6.68 13.88
C GLY A 346 -4.83 -7.56 13.65
N GLY A 347 -4.90 -8.32 12.55
CA GLY A 347 -5.94 -9.31 12.24
C GLY A 347 -6.63 -9.14 10.88
N ALA A 348 -7.39 -10.16 10.46
CA ALA A 348 -7.92 -10.27 9.10
C ALA A 348 -9.10 -9.33 8.78
N GLU A 349 -10.01 -9.12 9.75
CA GLU A 349 -11.24 -8.30 9.56
C GLU A 349 -10.99 -6.79 9.76
N ARG A 350 -9.74 -6.37 9.77
CA ARG A 350 -9.33 -5.03 10.12
C ARG A 350 -8.73 -4.32 8.93
N SER A 351 -8.87 -3.01 8.89
CA SER A 351 -8.28 -2.20 7.83
C SER A 351 -7.69 -0.90 8.34
N VAL A 352 -6.65 -0.46 7.66
CA VAL A 352 -6.02 0.84 7.87
C VAL A 352 -5.80 1.48 6.52
N ALA A 353 -6.21 2.73 6.41
CA ALA A 353 -5.91 3.54 5.25
C ALA A 353 -5.32 4.89 5.69
N VAL A 354 -4.47 5.45 4.86
CA VAL A 354 -3.93 6.79 5.04
C VAL A 354 -3.98 7.53 3.71
N ALA A 355 -4.43 8.77 3.76
CA ALA A 355 -4.37 9.69 2.63
C ALA A 355 -3.64 10.97 3.06
N GLY A 356 -3.02 11.66 2.11
CA GLY A 356 -2.30 12.90 2.37
C GLY A 356 -2.51 13.92 1.25
N SER A 357 -2.59 15.20 1.61
CA SER A 357 -2.61 16.31 0.67
C SER A 357 -2.08 17.56 1.37
N GLY A 358 -1.10 18.23 0.75
CA GLY A 358 -0.41 19.34 1.39
C GLY A 358 0.25 18.90 2.70
N ASP A 359 -0.06 19.60 3.79
CA ASP A 359 0.42 19.32 5.15
C ASP A 359 -0.55 18.46 5.99
N VAL A 360 -1.67 18.04 5.41
CA VAL A 360 -2.72 17.28 6.09
C VAL A 360 -2.59 15.79 5.80
N ALA A 361 -2.72 14.95 6.82
CA ALA A 361 -2.95 13.52 6.71
C ALA A 361 -4.32 13.15 7.28
N LEU A 362 -4.98 12.20 6.65
CA LEU A 362 -6.16 11.49 7.14
C LEU A 362 -5.77 10.05 7.46
N LEU A 363 -6.08 9.59 8.66
CA LEU A 363 -5.91 8.21 9.09
C LEU A 363 -7.29 7.58 9.34
N VAL A 364 -7.52 6.44 8.76
CA VAL A 364 -8.71 5.60 8.95
C VAL A 364 -8.27 4.29 9.60
N VAL A 365 -8.91 3.90 10.69
CA VAL A 365 -8.70 2.62 11.35
C VAL A 365 -10.05 1.95 11.59
N ASP A 366 -10.25 0.78 11.02
CA ASP A 366 -11.37 -0.12 11.26
C ASP A 366 -10.84 -1.33 12.05
N ASP A 367 -11.27 -1.52 13.29
CA ASP A 367 -10.83 -2.63 14.14
C ASP A 367 -11.74 -3.86 14.04
N GLY A 368 -12.64 -3.87 13.07
CA GLY A 368 -13.66 -4.90 12.85
C GLY A 368 -14.94 -4.67 13.64
N SER A 369 -14.89 -3.88 14.73
CA SER A 369 -16.06 -3.51 15.54
C SER A 369 -16.42 -2.03 15.39
N GLN A 370 -15.44 -1.17 15.30
CA GLN A 370 -15.57 0.26 15.23
C GLN A 370 -14.65 0.87 14.17
N VAL A 371 -15.15 1.90 13.54
CA VAL A 371 -14.38 2.75 12.64
C VAL A 371 -14.04 4.06 13.34
N ARG A 372 -12.79 4.48 13.21
CA ARG A 372 -12.30 5.75 13.73
C ARG A 372 -11.49 6.46 12.65
N LEU A 373 -11.69 7.77 12.55
CA LEU A 373 -10.98 8.63 11.64
C LEU A 373 -10.32 9.76 12.41
N TRP A 374 -9.13 10.16 11.93
CA TRP A 374 -8.44 11.34 12.43
C TRP A 374 -7.84 12.11 11.26
N SER A 375 -7.87 13.42 11.40
CA SER A 375 -7.12 14.34 10.55
C SER A 375 -6.01 14.98 11.37
N ALA A 376 -4.85 15.19 10.79
CA ALA A 376 -3.76 15.91 11.46
C ALA A 376 -3.04 16.83 10.50
N ARG A 377 -2.57 17.95 11.04
CA ARG A 377 -1.52 18.78 10.47
C ARG A 377 -0.25 18.58 11.28
N GLY A 378 0.89 18.74 10.64
CA GLY A 378 2.20 18.58 11.28
C GLY A 378 2.32 19.16 12.70
N PRO A 379 3.48 19.03 13.31
CA PRO A 379 4.75 18.64 12.69
C PRO A 379 4.81 17.16 12.34
N TRP A 380 5.47 16.85 11.20
CA TRP A 380 5.62 15.46 10.71
C TRP A 380 7.03 14.91 10.94
N GLY A 381 8.04 15.77 10.96
CA GLY A 381 9.43 15.43 11.22
C GLY A 381 9.96 16.07 12.51
N PRO A 382 11.16 15.67 12.94
CA PRO A 382 11.84 16.35 14.05
C PRO A 382 12.06 17.83 13.70
N ALA A 383 12.01 18.67 14.73
CA ALA A 383 12.26 20.09 14.61
C ALA A 383 13.71 20.36 14.19
#